data_2d55e008aa08b7132cf0515bdf00d9c8
#
_entry.id   2d55e008aa08b7132cf0515bdf00d9c8
#
_cell.length_a   1.000
_cell.length_b   1.000
_cell.length_c   1.000
_cell.angle_alpha   90.00
_cell.angle_beta   90.00
_cell.angle_gamma   90.00
#
_symmetry.space_group_name_H-M   'P 1'
#
loop_
_entity.id
_entity.type
_entity.pdbx_description
1 polymer ?
#
loop_
_entity_poly.entity_id
_entity_poly.type
_entity_poly.pdbx_seq_one_letter_code
_entity_poly.pdbx_strand_id
1 'polypeptide(L)'
;MVQLAVTGNMGCGKTTVCEMLISLDIPVYFSDTRAKELMNQDQSLIQQIQKRFGKESYRSGLLNRKWLSERVFKDPKALNDLNNFVHPVVHQDYLEWVNQQSHEVVAYESAIVLEHANDGKFDVVILVSCPERLRIERIKKRDGLTQDEIQKRTHFQWPDEKKRKHADYIIENINLQETEQQVKSVLSLINKQFLID
;
A
#
# COMPACT_ATOMS: atom_id res chain seq x y z
N MET A 1 17.36 2.64 12.43
CA MET A 1 15.96 2.95 12.00
C MET A 1 15.29 1.66 11.60
N VAL A 2 14.18 1.33 12.22
CA VAL A 2 13.36 0.14 11.91
C VAL A 2 12.33 0.49 10.85
N GLN A 3 12.22 -0.31 9.80
CA GLN A 3 11.30 -0.10 8.69
C GLN A 3 10.16 -1.11 8.75
N LEU A 4 8.94 -0.61 9.02
CA LEU A 4 7.73 -1.43 9.08
C LEU A 4 7.04 -1.47 7.72
N ALA A 5 6.59 -2.62 7.26
CA ALA A 5 5.61 -2.71 6.18
C ALA A 5 4.20 -2.87 6.75
N VAL A 6 3.27 -2.00 6.39
CA VAL A 6 1.84 -2.15 6.72
C VAL A 6 1.11 -2.58 5.46
N THR A 7 0.65 -3.82 5.44
CA THR A 7 -0.03 -4.41 4.30
C THR A 7 -1.42 -4.95 4.65
N GLY A 8 -2.16 -5.37 3.65
CA GLY A 8 -3.50 -5.94 3.82
C GLY A 8 -4.41 -5.64 2.64
N ASN A 9 -5.46 -6.40 2.50
CA ASN A 9 -6.34 -6.32 1.34
C ASN A 9 -7.15 -5.01 1.29
N MET A 10 -7.62 -4.64 0.11
CA MET A 10 -8.47 -3.46 -0.09
C MET A 10 -9.66 -3.48 0.89
N GLY A 11 -9.89 -2.39 1.62
CA GLY A 11 -11.00 -2.26 2.57
C GLY A 11 -10.75 -2.83 3.98
N CYS A 12 -9.58 -3.41 4.27
CA CYS A 12 -9.26 -3.91 5.62
C CYS A 12 -8.97 -2.79 6.63
N GLY A 13 -8.73 -1.55 6.18
CA GLY A 13 -8.49 -0.39 7.04
C GLY A 13 -7.02 -0.10 7.34
N LYS A 14 -6.11 -0.39 6.41
CA LYS A 14 -4.69 -0.01 6.53
C LYS A 14 -4.51 1.46 6.88
N THR A 15 -5.24 2.35 6.19
CA THR A 15 -5.18 3.80 6.44
C THR A 15 -5.48 4.14 7.90
N THR A 16 -6.49 3.51 8.49
CA THR A 16 -6.83 3.70 9.92
C THR A 16 -5.68 3.30 10.84
N VAL A 17 -5.04 2.15 10.57
CA VAL A 17 -3.86 1.71 11.32
C VAL A 17 -2.69 2.67 11.10
N CYS A 18 -2.47 3.14 9.88
CA CYS A 18 -1.44 4.13 9.58
C CYS A 18 -1.69 5.48 10.28
N GLU A 19 -2.94 5.93 10.36
CA GLU A 19 -3.32 7.13 11.12
C GLU A 19 -3.03 6.97 12.63
N MET A 20 -3.26 5.77 13.19
CA MET A 20 -2.87 5.45 14.55
C MET A 20 -1.35 5.47 14.74
N LEU A 21 -0.57 4.94 13.80
CA LEU A 21 0.91 5.01 13.83
C LEU A 21 1.39 6.47 13.81
N ILE A 22 0.81 7.30 12.93
CA ILE A 22 1.14 8.74 12.87
C ILE A 22 0.81 9.44 14.19
N SER A 23 -0.31 9.11 14.83
CA SER A 23 -0.66 9.68 16.15
C SER A 23 0.30 9.27 17.27
N LEU A 24 1.11 8.24 17.04
CA LEU A 24 2.17 7.74 17.93
C LEU A 24 3.58 8.16 17.45
N ASP A 25 3.65 9.23 16.66
CA ASP A 25 4.89 9.81 16.13
C ASP A 25 5.72 8.90 15.23
N ILE A 26 5.06 7.98 14.51
CA ILE A 26 5.68 7.12 13.50
C ILE A 26 5.33 7.65 12.11
N PRO A 27 6.29 8.17 11.34
CA PRO A 27 6.05 8.62 9.97
C PRO A 27 5.64 7.46 9.06
N VAL A 28 4.68 7.71 8.19
CA VAL A 28 4.16 6.72 7.24
C VAL A 28 4.30 7.20 5.81
N TYR A 29 4.93 6.37 4.98
CA TYR A 29 4.99 6.53 3.53
C TYR A 29 3.83 5.79 2.87
N PHE A 30 2.90 6.51 2.26
CA PHE A 30 1.75 5.96 1.55
C PHE A 30 2.08 5.69 0.09
N SER A 31 2.49 4.48 -0.24
CA SER A 31 3.03 4.16 -1.57
C SER A 31 2.04 4.37 -2.72
N ASP A 32 0.77 4.01 -2.53
CA ASP A 32 -0.28 4.20 -3.55
C ASP A 32 -0.55 5.69 -3.84
N THR A 33 -0.43 6.54 -2.84
CA THR A 33 -0.59 7.99 -2.98
C THR A 33 0.61 8.58 -3.70
N ARG A 34 1.83 8.22 -3.26
CA ARG A 34 3.07 8.68 -3.90
C ARG A 34 3.19 8.21 -5.34
N ALA A 35 2.81 6.97 -5.64
CA ALA A 35 2.76 6.47 -7.02
C ALA A 35 1.89 7.37 -7.93
N LYS A 36 0.72 7.81 -7.42
CA LYS A 36 -0.18 8.69 -8.17
C LYS A 36 0.41 10.08 -8.39
N GLU A 37 1.16 10.59 -7.42
CA GLU A 37 1.86 11.87 -7.52
C GLU A 37 3.03 11.77 -8.51
N LEU A 38 3.88 10.75 -8.36
CA LEU A 38 5.04 10.51 -9.22
C LEU A 38 4.64 10.29 -10.69
N MET A 39 3.56 9.58 -10.96
CA MET A 39 3.00 9.46 -12.32
C MET A 39 2.57 10.80 -12.93
N ASN A 40 2.44 11.88 -12.16
CA ASN A 40 2.14 13.22 -12.67
C ASN A 40 3.34 14.18 -12.60
N GLN A 41 4.39 13.85 -11.85
CA GLN A 41 5.50 14.76 -11.55
C GLN A 41 6.82 14.31 -12.18
N ASP A 42 7.09 13.00 -12.19
CA ASP A 42 8.34 12.46 -12.74
C ASP A 42 8.28 12.40 -14.27
N GLN A 43 9.10 13.24 -14.90
CA GLN A 43 9.12 13.39 -16.36
C GLN A 43 9.55 12.11 -17.10
N SER A 44 10.47 11.32 -16.52
CA SER A 44 10.91 10.05 -17.09
C SER A 44 9.78 9.02 -17.07
N LEU A 45 9.07 8.93 -15.94
CA LEU A 45 7.92 8.03 -15.78
C LEU A 45 6.77 8.42 -16.72
N ILE A 46 6.47 9.72 -16.86
CA ILE A 46 5.48 10.24 -17.80
C ILE A 46 5.81 9.81 -19.23
N GLN A 47 7.07 9.98 -19.67
CA GLN A 47 7.51 9.59 -20.99
C GLN A 47 7.40 8.07 -21.22
N GLN A 48 7.78 7.25 -20.25
CA GLN A 48 7.66 5.79 -20.32
C GLN A 48 6.21 5.35 -20.48
N ILE A 49 5.31 5.93 -19.67
CA ILE A 49 3.87 5.63 -19.73
C ILE A 49 3.29 6.06 -21.07
N GLN A 50 3.60 7.27 -21.56
CA GLN A 50 3.14 7.74 -22.87
C GLN A 50 3.68 6.90 -24.03
N LYS A 51 4.94 6.48 -23.96
CA LYS A 51 5.55 5.61 -24.98
C LYS A 51 4.86 4.25 -25.06
N ARG A 52 4.48 3.68 -23.91
CA ARG A 52 3.86 2.34 -23.85
C ARG A 52 2.36 2.35 -24.12
N PHE A 53 1.65 3.37 -23.61
CA PHE A 53 0.18 3.41 -23.61
C PHE A 53 -0.42 4.44 -24.57
N GLY A 54 0.39 5.34 -25.13
CA GLY A 54 -0.05 6.43 -26.00
C GLY A 54 -0.26 7.75 -25.25
N LYS A 55 -0.33 8.84 -26.03
CA LYS A 55 -0.48 10.20 -25.48
C LYS A 55 -1.79 10.40 -24.72
N GLU A 56 -2.82 9.60 -25.03
CA GLU A 56 -4.12 9.61 -24.38
C GLU A 56 -4.06 9.17 -22.92
N SER A 57 -2.96 8.53 -22.50
CA SER A 57 -2.70 8.22 -21.08
C SER A 57 -2.59 9.48 -20.22
N TYR A 58 -2.35 10.65 -20.82
CA TYR A 58 -2.38 11.95 -20.16
C TYR A 58 -3.34 12.90 -20.87
N ARG A 59 -4.04 13.73 -20.07
CA ARG A 59 -4.94 14.77 -20.55
C ARG A 59 -4.69 16.06 -19.78
N SER A 60 -4.47 17.16 -20.49
CA SER A 60 -4.15 18.46 -19.86
C SER A 60 -2.97 18.40 -18.87
N GLY A 61 -1.95 17.62 -19.18
CA GLY A 61 -0.76 17.46 -18.34
C GLY A 61 -0.93 16.50 -17.16
N LEU A 62 -2.10 15.92 -16.94
CA LEU A 62 -2.38 15.00 -15.84
C LEU A 62 -2.68 13.59 -16.36
N LEU A 63 -2.32 12.58 -15.55
CA LEU A 63 -2.60 11.18 -15.84
C LEU A 63 -4.10 10.94 -16.01
N ASN A 64 -4.52 10.42 -17.14
CA ASN A 64 -5.90 10.00 -17.41
C ASN A 64 -6.17 8.64 -16.74
N ARG A 65 -6.37 8.67 -15.41
CA ARG A 65 -6.49 7.46 -14.56
C ARG A 65 -7.59 6.53 -15.05
N LYS A 66 -8.75 7.08 -15.43
CA LYS A 66 -9.88 6.26 -15.89
C LYS A 66 -9.49 5.52 -17.17
N TRP A 67 -8.96 6.24 -18.14
CA TRP A 67 -8.55 5.70 -19.43
C TRP A 67 -7.44 4.64 -19.30
N LEU A 68 -6.45 4.88 -18.42
CA LEU A 68 -5.36 3.94 -18.17
C LEU A 68 -5.85 2.70 -17.43
N SER A 69 -6.65 2.86 -16.36
CA SER A 69 -7.17 1.74 -15.58
C SER A 69 -8.06 0.80 -16.39
N GLU A 70 -8.91 1.33 -17.28
CA GLU A 70 -9.74 0.53 -18.18
C GLU A 70 -8.94 -0.39 -19.11
N ARG A 71 -7.67 -0.06 -19.37
CA ARG A 71 -6.73 -0.84 -20.21
C ARG A 71 -5.93 -1.83 -19.40
N VAL A 72 -5.26 -1.35 -18.35
CA VAL A 72 -4.35 -2.20 -17.58
C VAL A 72 -5.08 -3.31 -16.82
N PHE A 73 -6.32 -3.07 -16.35
CA PHE A 73 -7.08 -4.12 -15.68
C PHE A 73 -7.70 -5.17 -16.63
N LYS A 74 -7.68 -4.92 -17.94
CA LYS A 74 -8.14 -5.90 -18.94
C LYS A 74 -6.99 -6.71 -19.55
N ASP A 75 -5.76 -6.27 -19.38
CA ASP A 75 -4.56 -6.88 -19.96
C ASP A 75 -3.48 -7.04 -18.87
N PRO A 76 -3.24 -8.27 -18.38
CA PRO A 76 -2.23 -8.56 -17.37
C PRO A 76 -0.81 -8.12 -17.78
N LYS A 77 -0.50 -8.16 -19.09
CA LYS A 77 0.78 -7.69 -19.59
C LYS A 77 0.90 -6.17 -19.48
N ALA A 78 -0.16 -5.44 -19.84
CA ALA A 78 -0.19 -4.00 -19.70
C ALA A 78 -0.08 -3.56 -18.23
N LEU A 79 -0.74 -4.27 -17.30
CA LEU A 79 -0.60 -4.02 -15.88
C LEU A 79 0.83 -4.26 -15.39
N ASN A 80 1.43 -5.37 -15.81
CA ASN A 80 2.82 -5.68 -15.45
C ASN A 80 3.80 -4.64 -16.01
N ASP A 81 3.61 -4.19 -17.25
CA ASP A 81 4.45 -3.13 -17.84
C ASP A 81 4.34 -1.82 -17.05
N LEU A 82 3.11 -1.42 -16.67
CA LEU A 82 2.91 -0.22 -15.85
C LEU A 82 3.60 -0.37 -14.48
N ASN A 83 3.44 -1.50 -13.82
CA ASN A 83 4.08 -1.77 -12.53
C ASN A 83 5.61 -1.73 -12.65
N ASN A 84 6.18 -2.28 -13.71
CA ASN A 84 7.63 -2.26 -13.96
C ASN A 84 8.18 -0.84 -14.16
N PHE A 85 7.36 0.11 -14.60
CA PHE A 85 7.77 1.52 -14.68
C PHE A 85 7.60 2.23 -13.33
N VAL A 86 6.48 2.01 -12.64
CA VAL A 86 6.09 2.75 -11.44
C VAL A 86 6.86 2.28 -10.19
N HIS A 87 7.00 0.97 -9.98
CA HIS A 87 7.58 0.44 -8.73
C HIS A 87 9.03 0.88 -8.49
N PRO A 88 9.94 0.91 -9.49
CA PRO A 88 11.29 1.39 -9.25
C PRO A 88 11.35 2.85 -8.84
N VAL A 89 10.49 3.70 -9.45
CA VAL A 89 10.43 5.13 -9.13
C VAL A 89 9.89 5.35 -7.72
N VAL A 90 8.82 4.65 -7.34
CA VAL A 90 8.26 4.68 -5.97
C VAL A 90 9.28 4.17 -4.95
N HIS A 91 10.02 3.13 -5.28
CA HIS A 91 11.05 2.60 -4.37
C HIS A 91 12.19 3.60 -4.15
N GLN A 92 12.66 4.25 -5.22
CA GLN A 92 13.68 5.29 -5.10
C GLN A 92 13.18 6.48 -4.26
N ASP A 93 11.97 6.96 -4.53
CA ASP A 93 11.34 8.03 -3.75
C ASP A 93 11.17 7.64 -2.26
N TYR A 94 10.84 6.37 -1.98
CA TYR A 94 10.78 5.87 -0.62
C TYR A 94 12.14 5.92 0.08
N LEU A 95 13.21 5.49 -0.58
CA LEU A 95 14.57 5.53 -0.01
C LEU A 95 15.00 6.96 0.29
N GLU A 96 14.70 7.90 -0.60
CA GLU A 96 14.97 9.33 -0.39
C GLU A 96 14.15 9.88 0.79
N TRP A 97 12.88 9.50 0.89
CA TRP A 97 12.02 9.86 2.01
C TRP A 97 12.54 9.30 3.34
N VAL A 98 12.96 8.02 3.39
CA VAL A 98 13.55 7.39 4.59
C VAL A 98 14.80 8.15 5.04
N ASN A 99 15.68 8.52 4.12
CA ASN A 99 16.91 9.26 4.44
C ASN A 99 16.66 10.66 5.03
N GLN A 100 15.44 11.20 4.87
CA GLN A 100 15.03 12.49 5.44
C GLN A 100 14.40 12.35 6.83
N GLN A 101 14.13 11.10 7.29
CA GLN A 101 13.54 10.86 8.60
C GLN A 101 14.59 10.82 9.70
N SER A 102 14.24 11.39 10.87
CA SER A 102 15.06 11.32 12.09
C SER A 102 14.48 10.35 13.13
N HIS A 103 13.38 9.68 12.81
CA HIS A 103 12.69 8.77 13.71
C HIS A 103 13.36 7.39 13.74
N GLU A 104 13.28 6.72 14.89
CA GLU A 104 13.83 5.37 15.05
C GLU A 104 13.01 4.31 14.30
N VAL A 105 11.73 4.58 14.07
CA VAL A 105 10.78 3.72 13.37
C VAL A 105 10.08 4.51 12.29
N VAL A 106 9.94 3.90 11.11
CA VAL A 106 9.13 4.43 10.00
C VAL A 106 8.26 3.33 9.42
N ALA A 107 7.15 3.68 8.78
CA ALA A 107 6.26 2.72 8.15
C ALA A 107 6.07 2.99 6.65
N TYR A 108 5.95 1.90 5.89
CA TYR A 108 5.61 1.89 4.46
C TYR A 108 4.25 1.22 4.29
N GLU A 109 3.26 1.93 3.77
CA GLU A 109 1.93 1.37 3.50
C GLU A 109 1.80 0.95 2.04
N SER A 110 1.45 -0.32 1.82
CA SER A 110 1.07 -0.84 0.51
C SER A 110 0.18 -2.08 0.62
N ALA A 111 -0.78 -2.19 -0.30
CA ALA A 111 -1.67 -3.35 -0.34
C ALA A 111 -0.98 -4.62 -0.88
N ILE A 112 0.17 -4.51 -1.52
CA ILE A 112 0.81 -5.58 -2.32
C ILE A 112 2.30 -5.80 -1.98
N VAL A 113 2.71 -5.50 -0.74
CA VAL A 113 4.09 -5.72 -0.28
C VAL A 113 4.52 -7.17 -0.50
N LEU A 114 3.68 -8.11 -0.06
CA LEU A 114 3.97 -9.54 -0.09
C LEU A 114 3.91 -10.14 -1.49
N GLU A 115 3.03 -9.62 -2.35
CA GLU A 115 2.85 -10.10 -3.72
C GLU A 115 4.07 -9.86 -4.61
N HIS A 116 4.87 -8.86 -4.28
CA HIS A 116 6.05 -8.48 -5.05
C HIS A 116 7.38 -8.89 -4.39
N ALA A 117 7.34 -9.83 -3.44
CA ALA A 117 8.50 -10.29 -2.70
C ALA A 117 9.34 -9.14 -2.09
N ASN A 118 8.65 -8.10 -1.63
CA ASN A 118 9.25 -6.95 -0.98
C ASN A 118 9.29 -7.07 0.55
N ASP A 119 8.78 -8.18 1.10
CA ASP A 119 8.80 -8.49 2.53
C ASP A 119 10.21 -8.50 3.12
N GLY A 120 11.19 -9.06 2.40
CA GLY A 120 12.60 -9.06 2.81
C GLY A 120 13.31 -7.70 2.77
N LYS A 121 12.61 -6.61 2.42
CA LYS A 121 13.14 -5.23 2.44
C LYS A 121 12.75 -4.46 3.71
N PHE A 122 11.88 -5.03 4.53
CA PHE A 122 11.39 -4.45 5.76
C PHE A 122 11.80 -5.31 6.96
N ASP A 123 12.06 -4.65 8.09
CA ASP A 123 12.43 -5.34 9.32
C ASP A 123 11.23 -6.07 9.95
N VAL A 124 10.03 -5.54 9.72
CA VAL A 124 8.77 -6.08 10.24
C VAL A 124 7.64 -5.90 9.24
N VAL A 125 6.84 -6.93 9.04
CA VAL A 125 5.61 -6.90 8.22
C VAL A 125 4.37 -7.01 9.12
N ILE A 126 3.55 -5.98 9.12
CA ILE A 126 2.26 -5.91 9.82
C ILE A 126 1.13 -6.11 8.82
N LEU A 127 0.37 -7.18 8.96
CA LEU A 127 -0.84 -7.41 8.19
C LEU A 127 -2.06 -6.80 8.92
N VAL A 128 -2.73 -5.87 8.26
CA VAL A 128 -4.06 -5.42 8.69
C VAL A 128 -5.11 -6.30 8.02
N SER A 129 -5.93 -6.94 8.83
CA SER A 129 -6.96 -7.89 8.41
C SER A 129 -8.33 -7.51 8.96
N CYS A 130 -9.38 -7.95 8.30
CA CYS A 130 -10.75 -7.97 8.82
C CYS A 130 -11.60 -8.98 8.04
N PRO A 131 -12.75 -9.43 8.58
CA PRO A 131 -13.65 -10.33 7.88
C PRO A 131 -14.03 -9.80 6.48
N GLU A 132 -14.05 -10.67 5.48
CA GLU A 132 -14.31 -10.30 4.08
C GLU A 132 -15.63 -9.54 3.92
N ARG A 133 -16.69 -9.97 4.62
CA ARG A 133 -17.99 -9.28 4.59
C ARG A 133 -17.86 -7.81 5.01
N LEU A 134 -17.15 -7.55 6.11
CA LEU A 134 -16.92 -6.20 6.62
C LEU A 134 -16.09 -5.36 5.64
N ARG A 135 -15.10 -5.98 5.03
CA ARG A 135 -14.24 -5.36 4.01
C ARG A 135 -15.05 -4.91 2.79
N ILE A 136 -15.91 -5.78 2.26
CA ILE A 136 -16.80 -5.49 1.12
C ILE A 136 -17.79 -4.36 1.49
N GLU A 137 -18.40 -4.41 2.67
CA GLU A 137 -19.31 -3.36 3.15
C GLU A 137 -18.62 -2.00 3.23
N ARG A 138 -17.39 -1.95 3.77
CA ARG A 138 -16.58 -0.72 3.84
C ARG A 138 -16.27 -0.15 2.45
N ILE A 139 -15.88 -1.01 1.50
CA ILE A 139 -15.57 -0.58 0.13
C ILE A 139 -16.82 -0.04 -0.56
N LYS A 140 -17.96 -0.74 -0.47
CA LYS A 140 -19.22 -0.28 -1.06
C LYS A 140 -19.64 1.09 -0.50
N LYS A 141 -19.53 1.27 0.81
CA LYS A 141 -19.91 2.53 1.48
C LYS A 141 -18.97 3.68 1.11
N ARG A 142 -17.66 3.44 1.02
CA ARG A 142 -16.66 4.48 0.74
C ARG A 142 -16.58 4.87 -0.72
N ASP A 143 -16.58 3.87 -1.61
CA ASP A 143 -16.23 4.03 -3.02
C ASP A 143 -17.43 3.88 -3.97
N GLY A 144 -18.58 3.42 -3.47
CA GLY A 144 -19.78 3.17 -4.29
C GLY A 144 -19.62 2.01 -5.30
N LEU A 145 -18.63 1.14 -5.13
CA LEU A 145 -18.31 0.08 -6.07
C LEU A 145 -19.28 -1.09 -5.96
N THR A 146 -19.59 -1.69 -7.11
CA THR A 146 -20.30 -2.96 -7.19
C THR A 146 -19.41 -4.14 -6.74
N GLN A 147 -20.04 -5.28 -6.45
CA GLN A 147 -19.31 -6.50 -6.08
C GLN A 147 -18.30 -6.92 -7.16
N ASP A 148 -18.70 -6.87 -8.43
CA ASP A 148 -17.86 -7.24 -9.58
C ASP A 148 -16.65 -6.32 -9.72
N GLU A 149 -16.83 -5.02 -9.48
CA GLU A 149 -15.73 -4.04 -9.52
C GLU A 149 -14.74 -4.27 -8.38
N ILE A 150 -15.23 -4.64 -7.19
CA ILE A 150 -14.41 -5.00 -6.05
C ILE A 150 -13.58 -6.26 -6.39
N GLN A 151 -14.20 -7.31 -6.91
CA GLN A 151 -13.51 -8.55 -7.28
C GLN A 151 -12.41 -8.30 -8.33
N LYS A 152 -12.69 -7.51 -9.37
CA LYS A 152 -11.70 -7.14 -10.39
C LYS A 152 -10.47 -6.44 -9.80
N ARG A 153 -10.66 -5.56 -8.81
CA ARG A 153 -9.57 -4.83 -8.15
C ARG A 153 -8.78 -5.69 -7.17
N THR A 154 -9.45 -6.63 -6.49
CA THR A 154 -8.82 -7.50 -5.50
C THR A 154 -8.23 -8.78 -6.09
N HIS A 155 -8.54 -9.11 -7.35
CA HIS A 155 -8.05 -10.30 -8.05
C HIS A 155 -6.51 -10.42 -8.04
N PHE A 156 -5.81 -9.30 -8.03
CA PHE A 156 -4.34 -9.26 -8.02
C PHE A 156 -3.73 -9.31 -6.61
N GLN A 157 -4.56 -9.29 -5.57
CA GLN A 157 -4.10 -9.39 -4.19
C GLN A 157 -4.16 -10.85 -3.72
N TRP A 158 -3.16 -11.25 -2.96
CA TRP A 158 -3.20 -12.57 -2.32
C TRP A 158 -4.39 -12.70 -1.36
N PRO A 159 -4.94 -13.92 -1.21
CA PRO A 159 -5.89 -14.21 -0.15
C PRO A 159 -5.30 -13.87 1.22
N ASP A 160 -6.15 -13.41 2.14
CA ASP A 160 -5.74 -13.02 3.48
C ASP A 160 -4.99 -14.13 4.22
N GLU A 161 -5.47 -15.38 4.12
CA GLU A 161 -4.82 -16.55 4.70
C GLU A 161 -3.38 -16.76 4.20
N LYS A 162 -3.11 -16.43 2.94
CA LYS A 162 -1.75 -16.52 2.40
C LYS A 162 -0.88 -15.41 2.99
N LYS A 163 -1.39 -14.18 3.09
CA LYS A 163 -0.67 -13.05 3.69
C LYS A 163 -0.34 -13.28 5.16
N ARG A 164 -1.26 -13.91 5.93
CA ARG A 164 -1.05 -14.26 7.33
C ARG A 164 0.20 -15.11 7.59
N LYS A 165 0.57 -15.95 6.63
CA LYS A 165 1.75 -16.83 6.75
C LYS A 165 3.09 -16.10 6.55
N HIS A 166 3.04 -14.88 6.02
CA HIS A 166 4.21 -14.07 5.69
C HIS A 166 4.30 -12.79 6.52
N ALA A 167 3.34 -12.55 7.40
CA ALA A 167 3.36 -11.39 8.29
C ALA A 167 3.93 -11.76 9.65
N ASP A 168 4.72 -10.86 10.24
CA ASP A 168 5.26 -11.00 11.60
C ASP A 168 4.18 -10.70 12.64
N TYR A 169 3.32 -9.72 12.36
CA TYR A 169 2.20 -9.34 13.22
C TYR A 169 0.91 -9.19 12.43
N ILE A 170 -0.21 -9.49 13.08
CA ILE A 170 -1.54 -9.34 12.50
C ILE A 170 -2.35 -8.40 13.39
N ILE A 171 -2.97 -7.38 12.78
CA ILE A 171 -3.91 -6.47 13.42
C ILE A 171 -5.30 -6.72 12.84
N GLU A 172 -6.21 -7.23 13.67
CA GLU A 172 -7.61 -7.46 13.29
C GLU A 172 -8.40 -6.16 13.45
N ASN A 173 -8.62 -5.45 12.34
CA ASN A 173 -9.34 -4.18 12.34
C ASN A 173 -10.85 -4.39 12.22
N ILE A 174 -11.48 -4.82 13.30
CA ILE A 174 -12.95 -5.02 13.39
C ILE A 174 -13.60 -3.80 14.04
N ASN A 175 -13.13 -3.41 15.21
CA ASN A 175 -13.54 -2.18 15.90
C ASN A 175 -12.32 -1.31 16.25
N LEU A 176 -12.53 0.00 16.35
CA LEU A 176 -11.42 0.96 16.51
C LEU A 176 -10.68 0.80 17.84
N GLN A 177 -11.38 0.55 18.94
CA GLN A 177 -10.77 0.47 20.27
C GLN A 177 -9.83 -0.73 20.37
N GLU A 178 -10.27 -1.90 19.93
CA GLU A 178 -9.42 -3.10 19.90
C GLU A 178 -8.27 -2.96 18.92
N THR A 179 -8.50 -2.33 17.76
CA THR A 179 -7.45 -2.04 16.78
C THR A 179 -6.36 -1.16 17.38
N GLU A 180 -6.73 -0.10 18.10
CA GLU A 180 -5.76 0.79 18.76
C GLU A 180 -4.95 0.04 19.83
N GLN A 181 -5.59 -0.83 20.62
CA GLN A 181 -4.88 -1.65 21.60
C GLN A 181 -3.89 -2.61 20.94
N GLN A 182 -4.27 -3.24 19.82
CA GLN A 182 -3.39 -4.12 19.06
C GLN A 182 -2.20 -3.34 18.48
N VAL A 183 -2.42 -2.15 17.91
CA VAL A 183 -1.34 -1.28 17.41
C VAL A 183 -0.33 -0.99 18.52
N LYS A 184 -0.79 -0.52 19.69
CA LYS A 184 0.09 -0.22 20.83
C LYS A 184 0.86 -1.47 21.31
N SER A 185 0.20 -2.63 21.35
CA SER A 185 0.82 -3.89 21.75
C SER A 185 1.91 -4.33 20.76
N VAL A 186 1.64 -4.28 19.47
CA VAL A 186 2.60 -4.61 18.40
C VAL A 186 3.81 -3.68 18.47
N LEU A 187 3.59 -2.36 18.60
CA LEU A 187 4.70 -1.40 18.75
C LEU A 187 5.55 -1.65 20.00
N SER A 188 4.92 -2.01 21.12
CA SER A 188 5.68 -2.36 22.33
C SER A 188 6.57 -3.60 22.13
N LEU A 189 6.12 -4.58 21.33
CA LEU A 189 6.93 -5.75 20.98
C LEU A 189 8.08 -5.38 20.04
N ILE A 190 7.81 -4.55 19.03
CA ILE A 190 8.82 -4.06 18.09
C ILE A 190 9.89 -3.26 18.84
N ASN A 191 9.50 -2.34 19.72
CA ASN A 191 10.43 -1.57 20.53
C ASN A 191 11.33 -2.46 21.38
N LYS A 192 10.76 -3.47 22.03
CA LYS A 192 11.56 -4.45 22.80
C LYS A 192 12.52 -5.26 21.95
N GLN A 193 12.17 -5.57 20.72
CA GLN A 193 12.97 -6.40 19.83
C GLN A 193 14.12 -5.63 19.16
N PHE A 194 13.90 -4.38 18.79
CA PHE A 194 14.78 -3.62 17.92
C PHE A 194 15.40 -2.37 18.55
N LEU A 195 14.79 -1.82 19.60
CA LEU A 195 15.15 -0.51 20.19
C LEU A 195 15.53 -0.60 21.68
N ILE A 196 15.80 -1.81 22.20
CA ILE A 196 16.23 -1.94 23.59
C ILE A 196 17.69 -1.51 23.68
N ASP A 197 17.90 -0.46 24.43
CA ASP A 197 19.07 -0.22 25.30
C ASP A 197 18.68 -0.38 26.78
#